data_29648b1daa9a0954c75d5112a7208d22
#
_entry.id   29648b1daa9a0954c75d5112a7208d22
#
_cell.length_a   1.000
_cell.length_b   1.000
_cell.length_c   1.000
_cell.angle_alpha   90.00
_cell.angle_beta   90.00
_cell.angle_gamma   90.00
#
_symmetry.space_group_name_H-M   'P 1'
#
loop_
_entity.id
_entity.type
_entity.pdbx_description
1 polymer ?
#
loop_
_entity_poly.entity_id
_entity_poly.type
_entity_poly.pdbx_seq_one_letter_code
_entity_poly.pdbx_strand_id
1 'polypeptide(L)'
;MAINTTAGLLDAIVLAVVGREKQGTYGYRITQEVRVVLDLSESTLYPVLRRLQKDGCLTVHDEAFNGRNRRYYQITPAGRARLAAFTAEWEAYTAKINTLFKGEPQ
;
A
#
# COMPACT_ATOMS: atom_id res chain seq x y z
N MET A 1 19.78 3.41 -8.79
CA MET A 1 18.71 4.34 -8.44
C MET A 1 18.32 4.17 -6.98
N ALA A 2 18.20 5.27 -6.30
CA ALA A 2 17.80 5.22 -4.90
C ALA A 2 16.30 5.00 -4.77
N ILE A 3 15.91 4.15 -3.84
CA ILE A 3 14.52 3.92 -3.53
C ILE A 3 14.08 4.98 -2.50
N ASN A 4 12.94 5.59 -2.73
CA ASN A 4 12.36 6.49 -1.73
C ASN A 4 11.59 5.61 -0.74
N THR A 5 12.26 5.20 0.33
CA THR A 5 11.73 4.23 1.25
C THR A 5 10.62 4.78 2.13
N THR A 6 10.50 6.10 2.26
CA THR A 6 9.47 6.67 3.14
C THR A 6 8.13 6.76 2.43
N ALA A 7 8.03 7.58 1.39
CA ALA A 7 6.75 7.79 0.72
C ALA A 7 6.35 6.59 -0.14
N GLY A 8 7.29 6.05 -0.89
CA GLY A 8 7.01 4.92 -1.77
C GLY A 8 6.61 3.66 -1.02
N LEU A 9 7.22 3.43 0.13
CA LEU A 9 6.93 2.26 0.94
C LEU A 9 5.50 2.28 1.47
N LEU A 10 5.04 3.41 1.99
CA LEU A 10 3.66 3.50 2.49
C LEU A 10 2.65 3.32 1.36
N ASP A 11 2.91 3.90 0.19
CA ASP A 11 2.05 3.70 -0.97
C ASP A 11 1.95 2.21 -1.31
N ALA A 12 3.08 1.53 -1.36
CA ALA A 12 3.12 0.11 -1.71
C ALA A 12 2.41 -0.76 -0.66
N ILE A 13 2.57 -0.44 0.63
CA ILE A 13 1.89 -1.16 1.71
C ILE A 13 0.38 -1.06 1.53
N VAL A 14 -0.13 0.14 1.32
CA VAL A 14 -1.57 0.35 1.14
C VAL A 14 -2.06 -0.35 -0.13
N LEU A 15 -1.33 -0.22 -1.23
CA LEU A 15 -1.71 -0.88 -2.48
C LEU A 15 -1.73 -2.40 -2.33
N ALA A 16 -0.78 -2.96 -1.59
CA ALA A 16 -0.73 -4.40 -1.37
C ALA A 16 -1.95 -4.88 -0.58
N VAL A 17 -2.34 -4.14 0.45
CA VAL A 17 -3.47 -4.51 1.29
C VAL A 17 -4.78 -4.36 0.52
N VAL A 18 -4.97 -3.24 -0.17
CA VAL A 18 -6.19 -3.02 -0.97
C VAL A 18 -6.28 -4.03 -2.11
N GLY A 19 -5.15 -4.36 -2.71
CA GLY A 19 -5.11 -5.28 -3.86
C GLY A 19 -5.50 -6.71 -3.53
N ARG A 20 -5.53 -7.10 -2.26
CA ARG A 20 -5.97 -8.44 -1.86
C ARG A 20 -7.47 -8.63 -2.06
N GLU A 21 -8.25 -7.54 -2.02
CA GLU A 21 -9.71 -7.59 -2.09
C GLU A 21 -10.15 -7.16 -3.47
N LYS A 22 -10.49 -8.12 -4.31
CA LYS A 22 -10.84 -7.83 -5.71
C LYS A 22 -12.03 -6.90 -5.84
N GLN A 23 -12.96 -6.94 -4.90
CA GLN A 23 -14.17 -6.12 -4.95
C GLN A 23 -14.07 -4.87 -4.08
N GLY A 24 -12.90 -4.64 -3.50
CA GLY A 24 -12.67 -3.45 -2.71
C GLY A 24 -12.71 -3.71 -1.22
N THR A 25 -12.14 -2.78 -0.46
CA THR A 25 -12.10 -2.82 0.99
C THR A 25 -12.25 -1.39 1.51
N TYR A 26 -12.49 -1.25 2.79
CA TYR A 26 -12.78 0.07 3.38
C TYR A 26 -11.68 0.47 4.36
N GLY A 27 -11.64 1.78 4.66
CA GLY A 27 -10.52 2.37 5.39
C GLY A 27 -10.21 1.71 6.71
N TYR A 28 -11.24 1.42 7.51
CA TYR A 28 -11.03 0.78 8.81
C TYR A 28 -10.35 -0.59 8.65
N ARG A 29 -10.84 -1.39 7.70
CA ARG A 29 -10.27 -2.72 7.46
C ARG A 29 -8.84 -2.63 6.96
N ILE A 30 -8.56 -1.66 6.06
CA ILE A 30 -7.20 -1.42 5.58
C ILE A 30 -6.28 -1.14 6.77
N THR A 31 -6.70 -0.24 7.65
CA THR A 31 -5.92 0.12 8.83
C THR A 31 -5.67 -1.10 9.71
N GLN A 32 -6.71 -1.90 9.95
CA GLN A 32 -6.59 -3.09 10.79
C GLN A 32 -5.59 -4.09 10.20
N GLU A 33 -5.66 -4.32 8.90
CA GLU A 33 -4.76 -5.28 8.25
C GLU A 33 -3.30 -4.80 8.28
N VAL A 34 -3.08 -3.50 8.09
CA VAL A 34 -1.73 -2.95 8.18
C VAL A 34 -1.21 -3.08 9.62
N ARG A 35 -2.05 -2.79 10.60
CA ARG A 35 -1.65 -2.77 12.01
C ARG A 35 -1.33 -4.16 12.58
N VAL A 36 -1.76 -5.21 11.93
CA VAL A 36 -1.33 -6.55 12.31
C VAL A 36 0.19 -6.70 12.16
N VAL A 37 0.77 -5.99 11.20
CA VAL A 37 2.19 -6.13 10.87
C VAL A 37 2.99 -4.91 11.32
N LEU A 38 2.43 -3.72 11.17
CA LEU A 38 3.15 -2.45 11.39
C LEU A 38 2.34 -1.56 12.31
N ASP A 39 3.03 -0.83 13.16
CA ASP A 39 2.38 0.11 14.10
C ASP A 39 2.18 1.46 13.42
N LEU A 40 1.17 1.52 12.54
CA LEU A 40 0.82 2.73 11.81
C LEU A 40 -0.61 3.13 12.16
N SER A 41 -0.83 4.42 12.36
CA SER A 41 -2.14 4.94 12.74
C SER A 41 -3.00 5.26 11.52
N GLU A 42 -4.30 5.41 11.76
CA GLU A 42 -5.23 5.87 10.72
C GLU A 42 -4.83 7.23 10.18
N SER A 43 -4.36 8.13 11.06
CA SER A 43 -3.96 9.47 10.64
C SER A 43 -2.75 9.43 9.69
N THR A 44 -1.93 8.37 9.75
CA THR A 44 -0.84 8.16 8.80
C THR A 44 -1.36 7.60 7.47
N LEU A 45 -2.32 6.70 7.53
CA LEU A 45 -2.77 5.95 6.36
C LEU A 45 -3.81 6.67 5.51
N TYR A 46 -4.72 7.45 6.10
CA TYR A 46 -5.74 8.15 5.31
C TYR A 46 -5.19 9.14 4.29
N PRO A 47 -4.15 9.92 4.59
CA PRO A 47 -3.54 10.77 3.56
C PRO A 47 -2.96 9.96 2.39
N VAL A 48 -2.43 8.77 2.66
CA VAL A 48 -1.91 7.90 1.60
C VAL A 48 -3.05 7.44 0.70
N LEU A 49 -4.18 7.04 1.28
CA LEU A 49 -5.36 6.65 0.51
C LEU A 49 -5.83 7.77 -0.41
N ARG A 50 -5.89 9.00 0.10
CA ARG A 50 -6.30 10.15 -0.70
C ARG A 50 -5.34 10.43 -1.84
N ARG A 51 -4.04 10.35 -1.58
CA ARG A 51 -3.03 10.57 -2.62
C ARG A 51 -3.11 9.51 -3.70
N LEU A 52 -3.25 8.25 -3.32
CA LEU A 52 -3.34 7.16 -4.29
C LEU A 52 -4.61 7.26 -5.14
N GLN A 53 -5.71 7.71 -4.55
CA GLN A 53 -6.92 7.97 -5.31
C GLN A 53 -6.70 9.09 -6.31
N LYS A 54 -6.08 10.18 -5.88
CA LYS A 54 -5.78 11.32 -6.75
C LYS A 54 -4.87 10.91 -7.91
N ASP A 55 -3.93 10.03 -7.63
CA ASP A 55 -2.97 9.55 -8.62
C ASP A 55 -3.54 8.48 -9.57
N GLY A 56 -4.80 8.09 -9.38
CA GLY A 56 -5.42 7.09 -10.22
C GLY A 56 -5.05 5.65 -9.89
N CYS A 57 -4.42 5.43 -8.74
CA CYS A 57 -4.04 4.08 -8.31
C CYS A 57 -5.15 3.36 -7.55
N LEU A 58 -6.09 4.12 -7.01
CA LEU A 58 -7.28 3.60 -6.33
C LEU A 58 -8.50 4.30 -6.88
N THR A 59 -9.60 3.57 -6.98
CA THR A 59 -10.93 4.15 -7.17
C THR A 59 -11.72 3.97 -5.89
N VAL A 60 -12.75 4.79 -5.71
CA VAL A 60 -13.62 4.68 -4.54
C VAL A 60 -15.06 4.53 -5.01
N HIS A 61 -15.84 3.82 -4.21
CA HIS A 61 -17.29 3.76 -4.38
C HIS A 61 -17.92 3.59 -2.99
N ASP A 62 -19.16 4.02 -2.87
CA ASP A 62 -19.88 3.90 -1.61
C ASP A 62 -20.84 2.72 -1.69
N GLU A 63 -20.96 1.99 -0.59
CA GLU A 63 -21.93 0.91 -0.44
C GLU A 63 -22.66 1.07 0.87
N ALA A 64 -23.95 0.72 0.87
CA ALA A 64 -24.73 0.74 2.09
C ALA A 64 -24.32 -0.42 3.00
N PHE A 65 -24.14 -0.13 4.28
CA PHE A 65 -23.83 -1.14 5.27
C PHE A 65 -24.48 -0.72 6.59
N ASN A 66 -25.43 -1.53 7.07
CA ASN A 66 -26.15 -1.25 8.32
C ASN A 66 -26.76 0.16 8.34
N GLY A 67 -27.37 0.58 7.24
CA GLY A 67 -28.03 1.87 7.13
C GLY A 67 -27.12 3.05 6.95
N ARG A 68 -25.81 2.84 6.76
CA ARG A 68 -24.81 3.89 6.55
C ARG A 68 -24.09 3.66 5.25
N ASN A 69 -23.61 4.72 4.65
CA ASN A 69 -22.71 4.61 3.52
C ASN A 69 -21.30 4.30 4.00
N ARG A 70 -20.70 3.31 3.38
CA ARG A 70 -19.29 2.95 3.65
C ARG A 70 -18.51 3.15 2.39
N ARG A 71 -17.37 3.85 2.48
CA ARG A 71 -16.50 4.09 1.33
C ARG A 71 -15.55 2.92 1.15
N TYR A 72 -15.58 2.36 -0.05
CA TYR A 72 -14.71 1.27 -0.45
C TYR A 72 -13.64 1.76 -1.41
N TYR A 73 -12.46 1.21 -1.29
CA TYR A 73 -11.30 1.49 -2.14
C TYR A 73 -10.98 0.25 -2.93
N GLN A 74 -10.66 0.42 -4.20
CA GLN A 74 -10.35 -0.68 -5.10
C GLN A 74 -9.12 -0.32 -5.91
N ILE A 75 -8.18 -1.26 -6.05
CA ILE A 75 -6.95 -1.01 -6.79
C ILE A 75 -7.23 -0.98 -8.28
N THR A 76 -6.58 -0.07 -8.98
CA THR A 76 -6.68 0.05 -10.44
C THR A 76 -5.51 -0.67 -11.10
N PRO A 77 -5.57 -0.88 -12.44
CA PRO A 77 -4.39 -1.40 -13.15
C PRO A 77 -3.14 -0.52 -12.96
N ALA A 78 -3.32 0.80 -12.90
CA ALA A 78 -2.19 1.70 -12.61
C ALA A 78 -1.64 1.46 -11.20
N GLY A 79 -2.52 1.21 -10.23
CA GLY A 79 -2.11 0.88 -8.87
C GLY A 79 -1.34 -0.44 -8.81
N ARG A 80 -1.80 -1.44 -9.55
CA ARG A 80 -1.09 -2.72 -9.60
C ARG A 80 0.28 -2.57 -10.24
N ALA A 81 0.39 -1.75 -11.27
CA ALA A 81 1.68 -1.50 -11.92
C ALA A 81 2.65 -0.79 -10.97
N ARG A 82 2.15 0.20 -10.22
CA ARG A 82 2.99 0.90 -9.24
C ARG A 82 3.46 -0.04 -8.15
N LEU A 83 2.57 -0.90 -7.66
CA LEU A 83 2.94 -1.89 -6.65
C LEU A 83 4.01 -2.86 -7.17
N ALA A 84 3.83 -3.38 -8.38
CA ALA A 84 4.79 -4.32 -8.97
C ALA A 84 6.17 -3.65 -9.15
N ALA A 85 6.18 -2.41 -9.62
CA ALA A 85 7.44 -1.68 -9.80
C ALA A 85 8.15 -1.46 -8.46
N PHE A 86 7.39 -1.06 -7.43
CA PHE A 86 7.99 -0.83 -6.12
C PHE A 86 8.52 -2.13 -5.52
N THR A 87 7.76 -3.22 -5.58
CA THR A 87 8.22 -4.47 -4.98
C THR A 87 9.47 -5.02 -5.66
N ALA A 88 9.61 -4.85 -6.97
CA ALA A 88 10.84 -5.22 -7.67
C ALA A 88 12.04 -4.40 -7.20
N GLU A 89 11.85 -3.08 -7.06
CA GLU A 89 12.92 -2.21 -6.55
C GLU A 89 13.26 -2.53 -5.10
N TRP A 90 12.25 -2.82 -4.30
CA TRP A 90 12.43 -3.18 -2.90
C TRP A 90 13.24 -4.47 -2.75
N GLU A 91 12.92 -5.49 -3.54
CA GLU A 91 13.65 -6.76 -3.49
C GLU A 91 15.11 -6.56 -3.87
N ALA A 92 15.37 -5.78 -4.92
CA ALA A 92 16.74 -5.51 -5.35
C ALA A 92 17.51 -4.71 -4.29
N TYR A 93 16.84 -3.72 -3.70
CA TYR A 93 17.46 -2.88 -2.68
C TYR A 93 17.78 -3.68 -1.41
N THR A 94 16.81 -4.46 -0.91
CA THR A 94 17.03 -5.24 0.31
C THR A 94 18.08 -6.33 0.12
N ALA A 95 18.19 -6.89 -1.08
CA ALA A 95 19.24 -7.86 -1.38
C ALA A 95 20.63 -7.22 -1.22
N LYS A 96 20.79 -5.99 -1.71
CA LYS A 96 22.05 -5.26 -1.55
C LYS A 96 22.34 -4.95 -0.09
N ILE A 97 21.35 -4.47 0.63
CA ILE A 97 21.51 -4.16 2.05
C ILE A 97 21.86 -5.41 2.85
N ASN A 98 21.22 -6.53 2.51
CA ASN A 98 21.48 -7.78 3.21
C ASN A 98 22.90 -8.29 3.02
N THR A 99 23.51 -8.06 1.85
CA THR A 99 24.92 -8.44 1.67
C THR A 99 25.82 -7.66 2.62
N LEU A 100 25.50 -6.39 2.88
CA LEU A 100 26.25 -5.58 3.83
C LEU A 100 26.02 -6.04 5.26
N PHE A 101 24.76 -6.28 5.63
CA PHE A 101 24.41 -6.69 6.99
C PHE A 101 25.00 -8.06 7.35
N LYS A 102 25.00 -8.98 6.39
CA LYS A 102 25.50 -10.33 6.61
C LYS A 102 26.99 -10.47 6.36
N GLY A 103 27.63 -9.42 5.82
CA GLY A 103 29.04 -9.47 5.50
C GLY A 103 29.39 -10.41 4.37
N GLU A 104 28.43 -10.76 3.53
CA GLU A 104 28.67 -11.67 2.41
C GLU A 104 29.16 -10.90 1.19
N PRO A 105 30.17 -11.42 0.47
CA PRO A 105 30.61 -10.79 -0.76
C PRO A 105 29.56 -10.96 -1.86
N GLN A 106 29.60 -10.03 -2.81
CA GLN A 106 28.75 -10.09 -3.99
C GLN A 106 29.13 -11.28 -4.87
#